data_95ac7c259edbbaa8d1c94371d6fd603e
#
_entry.id   95ac7c259edbbaa8d1c94371d6fd603e
#
_cell.length_a   1.000
_cell.length_b   1.000
_cell.length_c   1.000
_cell.angle_alpha   90.00
_cell.angle_beta   90.00
_cell.angle_gamma   90.00
#
_symmetry.space_group_name_H-M   'P 1'
#
loop_
_entity.id
_entity.type
_entity.pdbx_description
1 polymer ?
#
loop_
_entity_poly.entity_id
_entity_poly.type
_entity_poly.pdbx_seq_one_letter_code
_entity_poly.pdbx_strand_id
1 'polypeptide(L)'
;MTSRTTHLALRGTAAFCALANAVIHLSLVPSHLTEMPYIGILFLVGSVVMLTVAAALALQREPFGAWLIGAITSIGMIIGFLLSRTVGLPDYREAGWEPPYGVLSLVVEGIFVLTFLAWLRESGAGRVADPGPREAPRTKAPPARLP
;
A
#
# COMPACT_ATOMS: atom_id res chain seq x y z
N MET A 1 -6.18 -5.63 -23.68
CA MET A 1 -5.58 -6.76 -22.94
C MET A 1 -4.42 -6.32 -22.03
N THR A 2 -3.69 -5.28 -22.32
CA THR A 2 -2.56 -4.75 -21.52
C THR A 2 -2.95 -4.31 -20.09
N SER A 3 -4.08 -3.63 -19.90
CA SER A 3 -4.52 -3.12 -18.58
C SER A 3 -4.68 -4.22 -17.51
N ARG A 4 -5.30 -5.35 -17.84
CA ARG A 4 -5.52 -6.44 -16.85
C ARG A 4 -4.21 -7.08 -16.38
N THR A 5 -3.27 -7.28 -17.28
CA THR A 5 -1.95 -7.85 -16.97
C THR A 5 -1.15 -6.89 -16.08
N THR A 6 -1.19 -5.59 -16.39
CA THR A 6 -0.53 -4.55 -15.58
C THR A 6 -1.11 -4.50 -14.16
N HIS A 7 -2.43 -4.51 -14.02
CA HIS A 7 -3.07 -4.54 -12.69
C HIS A 7 -2.69 -5.78 -11.87
N LEU A 8 -2.61 -6.95 -12.49
CA LEU A 8 -2.18 -8.18 -11.82
C LEU A 8 -0.71 -8.11 -11.41
N ALA A 9 0.16 -7.58 -12.27
CA ALA A 9 1.58 -7.41 -11.96
C ALA A 9 1.78 -6.44 -10.78
N LEU A 10 1.17 -5.25 -10.82
CA LEU A 10 1.23 -4.28 -9.72
C LEU A 10 0.75 -4.88 -8.41
N ARG A 11 -0.37 -5.58 -8.45
CA ARG A 11 -0.95 -6.24 -7.28
C ARG A 11 -0.05 -7.34 -6.73
N GLY A 12 0.54 -8.17 -7.58
CA GLY A 12 1.49 -9.21 -7.19
C GLY A 12 2.76 -8.63 -6.56
N THR A 13 3.31 -7.57 -7.17
CA THR A 13 4.47 -6.86 -6.62
C THR A 13 4.17 -6.27 -5.24
N ALA A 14 3.04 -5.58 -5.07
CA ALA A 14 2.66 -5.01 -3.79
C ALA A 14 2.43 -6.08 -2.70
N ALA A 15 1.77 -7.19 -3.05
CA ALA A 15 1.56 -8.31 -2.13
C ALA A 15 2.90 -8.93 -1.69
N PHE A 16 3.84 -9.10 -2.62
CA PHE A 16 5.18 -9.57 -2.33
C PHE A 16 5.95 -8.61 -1.42
N CYS A 17 5.91 -7.30 -1.71
CA CYS A 17 6.56 -6.29 -0.86
C CYS A 17 5.97 -6.26 0.55
N ALA A 18 4.64 -6.36 0.68
CA ALA A 18 3.97 -6.41 1.98
C ALA A 18 4.39 -7.65 2.79
N LEU A 19 4.46 -8.81 2.14
CA LEU A 19 4.92 -10.04 2.77
C LEU A 19 6.39 -9.95 3.20
N ALA A 20 7.26 -9.48 2.31
CA ALA A 20 8.68 -9.33 2.59
C ALA A 20 8.92 -8.35 3.76
N ASN A 21 8.21 -7.21 3.77
CA ASN A 21 8.27 -6.25 4.85
C ASN A 21 7.83 -6.87 6.18
N ALA A 22 6.72 -7.60 6.21
CA ALA A 22 6.27 -8.29 7.42
C ALA A 22 7.31 -9.29 7.95
N VAL A 23 7.94 -10.08 7.07
CA VAL A 23 8.98 -11.04 7.46
C VAL A 23 10.20 -10.33 8.05
N ILE A 24 10.66 -9.24 7.41
CA ILE A 24 11.81 -8.46 7.90
C ILE A 24 11.52 -7.93 9.31
N HIS A 25 10.40 -7.25 9.51
CA HIS A 25 10.06 -6.67 10.81
C HIS A 25 9.81 -7.74 11.87
N LEU A 26 9.15 -8.86 11.54
CA LEU A 26 8.98 -9.98 12.47
C LEU A 26 10.30 -10.56 12.94
N SER A 27 11.30 -10.63 12.07
CA SER A 27 12.63 -11.14 12.43
C SER A 27 13.35 -10.23 13.43
N LEU A 28 13.02 -8.93 13.45
CA LEU A 28 13.59 -7.92 14.35
C LEU A 28 12.83 -7.77 15.67
N VAL A 29 11.61 -8.30 15.77
CA VAL A 29 10.77 -8.19 16.99
C VAL A 29 11.48 -8.69 18.26
N PRO A 30 12.13 -9.86 18.29
CA PRO A 30 12.70 -10.38 19.54
C PRO A 30 13.77 -9.47 20.15
N SER A 31 14.69 -8.93 19.34
CA SER A 31 15.73 -8.02 19.79
C SER A 31 15.14 -6.71 20.30
N HIS A 32 14.25 -6.09 19.52
CA HIS A 32 13.67 -4.81 19.89
C HIS A 32 12.71 -4.90 21.10
N LEU A 33 12.04 -6.04 21.32
CA LEU A 33 11.25 -6.23 22.53
C LEU A 33 12.10 -6.23 23.80
N THR A 34 13.35 -6.69 23.72
CA THR A 34 14.27 -6.70 24.88
C THR A 34 14.97 -5.36 25.09
N GLU A 35 15.33 -4.68 24.01
CA GLU A 35 16.05 -3.40 24.05
C GLU A 35 15.11 -2.22 24.28
N MET A 36 14.02 -2.14 23.54
CA MET A 36 13.02 -1.08 23.55
C MET A 36 11.62 -1.64 23.27
N PRO A 37 10.87 -2.05 24.28
CA PRO A 37 9.61 -2.78 24.14
C PRO A 37 8.59 -2.13 23.22
N TYR A 38 8.46 -0.79 23.22
CA TYR A 38 7.49 -0.10 22.38
C TYR A 38 7.85 -0.20 20.88
N ILE A 39 9.15 -0.21 20.53
CA ILE A 39 9.61 -0.42 19.15
C ILE A 39 9.30 -1.85 18.70
N GLY A 40 9.60 -2.83 19.55
CA GLY A 40 9.25 -4.24 19.26
C GLY A 40 7.74 -4.45 19.06
N ILE A 41 6.90 -3.77 19.85
CA ILE A 41 5.45 -3.80 19.68
C ILE A 41 5.03 -3.14 18.36
N LEU A 42 5.62 -2.00 17.99
CA LEU A 42 5.34 -1.34 16.71
C LEU A 42 5.72 -2.24 15.53
N PHE A 43 6.85 -2.94 15.59
CA PHE A 43 7.27 -3.90 14.58
C PHE A 43 6.29 -5.09 14.47
N LEU A 44 5.86 -5.61 15.61
CA LEU A 44 4.88 -6.70 15.64
C LEU A 44 3.54 -6.28 15.01
N VAL A 45 2.99 -5.15 15.45
CA VAL A 45 1.72 -4.60 14.91
C VAL A 45 1.84 -4.31 13.43
N GLY A 46 2.90 -3.63 13.01
CA GLY A 46 3.17 -3.34 11.61
C GLY A 46 3.27 -4.61 10.76
N SER A 47 3.93 -5.65 11.27
CA SER A 47 4.04 -6.94 10.58
C SER A 47 2.68 -7.62 10.40
N VAL A 48 1.84 -7.63 11.44
CA VAL A 48 0.48 -8.19 11.37
C VAL A 48 -0.38 -7.43 10.34
N VAL A 49 -0.29 -6.10 10.34
CA VAL A 49 -0.97 -5.27 9.34
C VAL A 49 -0.49 -5.62 7.93
N MET A 50 0.82 -5.69 7.69
CA MET A 50 1.37 -5.97 6.37
C MET A 50 1.09 -7.41 5.90
N LEU A 51 1.03 -8.40 6.79
CA LEU A 51 0.55 -9.75 6.46
C LEU A 51 -0.92 -9.73 6.01
N THR A 52 -1.76 -8.98 6.73
CA THR A 52 -3.17 -8.82 6.37
C THR A 52 -3.33 -8.12 5.02
N VAL A 53 -2.53 -7.09 4.76
CA VAL A 53 -2.46 -6.39 3.47
C VAL A 53 -2.04 -7.33 2.36
N ALA A 54 -0.99 -8.14 2.55
CA ALA A 54 -0.53 -9.11 1.57
C ALA A 54 -1.63 -10.12 1.22
N ALA A 55 -2.29 -10.69 2.23
CA ALA A 55 -3.41 -11.62 2.04
C ALA A 55 -4.59 -10.96 1.32
N ALA A 56 -4.97 -9.74 1.72
CA ALA A 56 -6.07 -9.02 1.09
C ALA A 56 -5.76 -8.68 -0.38
N LEU A 57 -4.53 -8.22 -0.67
CA LEU A 57 -4.07 -7.99 -2.05
C LEU A 57 -4.08 -9.29 -2.87
N ALA A 58 -3.78 -10.44 -2.29
CA ALA A 58 -3.80 -11.71 -2.99
C ALA A 58 -5.23 -12.23 -3.25
N LEU A 59 -6.14 -12.08 -2.30
CA LEU A 59 -7.40 -12.83 -2.27
C LEU A 59 -8.65 -12.00 -2.61
N GLN A 60 -8.68 -10.69 -2.29
CA GLN A 60 -9.86 -9.86 -2.53
C GLN A 60 -9.99 -9.46 -3.99
N ARG A 61 -11.22 -9.32 -4.49
CA ARG A 61 -11.48 -8.86 -5.87
C ARG A 61 -11.16 -7.37 -6.04
N GLU A 62 -11.54 -6.55 -5.07
CA GLU A 62 -11.33 -5.09 -5.06
C GLU A 62 -10.61 -4.66 -3.77
N PRO A 63 -9.29 -4.79 -3.71
CA PRO A 63 -8.53 -4.58 -2.48
C PRO A 63 -8.15 -3.10 -2.24
N PHE A 64 -9.05 -2.13 -2.48
CA PHE A 64 -8.75 -0.71 -2.29
C PHE A 64 -8.28 -0.39 -0.87
N GLY A 65 -8.98 -0.93 0.15
CA GLY A 65 -8.59 -0.74 1.55
C GLY A 65 -7.19 -1.29 1.84
N ALA A 66 -6.84 -2.45 1.27
CA ALA A 66 -5.50 -3.03 1.44
C ALA A 66 -4.41 -2.16 0.80
N TRP A 67 -4.65 -1.59 -0.38
CA TRP A 67 -3.75 -0.63 -1.01
C TRP A 67 -3.50 0.59 -0.12
N LEU A 68 -4.56 1.18 0.41
CA LEU A 68 -4.47 2.39 1.23
C LEU A 68 -3.78 2.11 2.56
N ILE A 69 -4.19 1.07 3.28
CA ILE A 69 -3.60 0.68 4.58
C ILE A 69 -2.13 0.33 4.39
N GLY A 70 -1.78 -0.46 3.36
CA GLY A 70 -0.40 -0.81 3.07
C GLY A 70 0.47 0.40 2.77
N ALA A 71 -0.02 1.35 1.97
CA ALA A 71 0.71 2.57 1.65
C ALA A 71 0.93 3.45 2.90
N ILE A 72 -0.09 3.66 3.72
CA ILE A 72 0.01 4.43 4.97
C ILE A 72 1.01 3.76 5.92
N THR A 73 0.93 2.44 6.07
CA THR A 73 1.84 1.67 6.94
C THR A 73 3.28 1.77 6.44
N SER A 74 3.52 1.56 5.15
CA SER A 74 4.86 1.68 4.55
C SER A 74 5.45 3.08 4.71
N ILE A 75 4.66 4.13 4.46
CA ILE A 75 5.11 5.51 4.67
C ILE A 75 5.42 5.77 6.15
N GLY A 76 4.58 5.28 7.07
CA GLY A 76 4.81 5.39 8.50
C GLY A 76 6.11 4.70 8.94
N MET A 77 6.40 3.52 8.42
CA MET A 77 7.64 2.78 8.69
C MET A 77 8.86 3.52 8.15
N ILE A 78 8.82 4.02 6.91
CA ILE A 78 9.89 4.85 6.32
C ILE A 78 10.15 6.09 7.20
N ILE A 79 9.10 6.80 7.62
CA ILE A 79 9.23 7.97 8.49
C ILE A 79 9.83 7.57 9.83
N GLY A 80 9.35 6.50 10.47
CA GLY A 80 9.87 5.99 11.73
C GLY A 80 11.35 5.63 11.62
N PHE A 81 11.74 4.94 10.55
CA PHE A 81 13.12 4.60 10.25
C PHE A 81 14.01 5.86 10.13
N LEU A 82 13.59 6.85 9.36
CA LEU A 82 14.34 8.09 9.20
C LEU A 82 14.44 8.88 10.50
N LEU A 83 13.35 8.97 11.26
CA LEU A 83 13.34 9.66 12.56
C LEU A 83 14.27 9.00 13.55
N SER A 84 14.27 7.68 13.68
CA SER A 84 15.15 6.96 14.61
C SER A 84 16.63 7.22 14.36
N ARG A 85 17.02 7.57 13.15
CA ARG A 85 18.42 7.81 12.73
C ARG A 85 18.81 9.28 12.63
N THR A 86 17.85 10.18 12.64
CA THR A 86 18.11 11.64 12.55
C THR A 86 17.89 12.34 13.88
N VAL A 87 16.64 12.65 14.22
CA VAL A 87 16.28 13.35 15.46
C VAL A 87 16.17 12.43 16.67
N GLY A 88 15.99 11.14 16.44
CA GLY A 88 15.67 10.13 17.46
C GLY A 88 14.18 9.99 17.68
N LEU A 89 13.80 8.85 18.26
CA LEU A 89 12.48 8.59 18.82
C LEU A 89 12.58 8.68 20.36
N PRO A 90 11.47 8.74 21.11
CA PRO A 90 11.54 8.79 22.59
C PRO A 90 12.42 7.66 23.14
N ASP A 91 13.48 8.05 23.83
CA ASP A 91 14.48 7.15 24.43
C ASP A 91 15.14 6.13 23.46
N TYR A 92 15.02 6.38 22.14
CA TYR A 92 15.56 5.48 21.12
C TYR A 92 16.22 6.25 19.97
N ARG A 93 17.47 5.95 19.73
CA ARG A 93 18.24 6.49 18.60
C ARG A 93 19.20 5.41 18.07
N GLU A 94 19.14 5.17 16.79
CA GLU A 94 19.96 4.18 16.13
C GLU A 94 21.11 4.81 15.37
N ALA A 95 22.33 4.30 15.57
CA ALA A 95 23.55 4.92 15.06
C ALA A 95 23.89 4.56 13.61
N GLY A 96 23.14 3.67 12.95
CA GLY A 96 23.49 3.15 11.62
C GLY A 96 22.30 2.83 10.75
N TRP A 97 22.60 2.42 9.51
CA TRP A 97 21.61 2.01 8.52
C TRP A 97 21.19 0.52 8.64
N GLU A 98 21.79 -0.20 9.58
CA GLU A 98 21.54 -1.62 9.87
C GLU A 98 21.42 -2.52 8.63
N PRO A 99 22.44 -2.56 7.78
CA PRO A 99 22.44 -3.52 6.68
C PRO A 99 22.53 -4.97 7.24
N PRO A 100 21.79 -5.95 6.64
CA PRO A 100 20.97 -5.73 5.44
C PRO A 100 19.53 -5.30 5.73
N TYR A 101 19.00 -5.51 6.94
CA TYR A 101 17.56 -5.46 7.23
C TYR A 101 16.97 -4.05 7.15
N GLY A 102 17.63 -3.04 7.72
CA GLY A 102 17.15 -1.67 7.69
C GLY A 102 17.06 -1.11 6.27
N VAL A 103 18.10 -1.33 5.45
CA VAL A 103 18.09 -0.90 4.04
C VAL A 103 17.07 -1.69 3.22
N LEU A 104 16.95 -3.00 3.48
CA LEU A 104 16.03 -3.86 2.75
C LEU A 104 14.57 -3.50 3.04
N SER A 105 14.23 -3.15 4.30
CA SER A 105 12.89 -2.69 4.64
C SER A 105 12.52 -1.42 3.89
N LEU A 106 13.40 -0.41 3.85
CA LEU A 106 13.19 0.82 3.08
C LEU A 106 12.94 0.56 1.59
N VAL A 107 13.68 -0.40 1.00
CA VAL A 107 13.50 -0.75 -0.41
C VAL A 107 12.13 -1.36 -0.66
N VAL A 108 11.70 -2.35 0.13
CA VAL A 108 10.39 -2.99 -0.09
C VAL A 108 9.24 -2.05 0.23
N GLU A 109 9.37 -1.18 1.23
CA GLU A 109 8.40 -0.13 1.56
C GLU A 109 8.29 0.90 0.45
N GLY A 110 9.42 1.37 -0.06
CA GLY A 110 9.48 2.31 -1.19
C GLY A 110 8.85 1.71 -2.46
N ILE A 111 9.16 0.45 -2.77
CA ILE A 111 8.55 -0.25 -3.92
C ILE A 111 7.04 -0.38 -3.72
N PHE A 112 6.56 -0.70 -2.51
CA PHE A 112 5.12 -0.76 -2.22
C PHE A 112 4.44 0.57 -2.52
N VAL A 113 4.98 1.69 -2.01
CA VAL A 113 4.43 3.04 -2.23
C VAL A 113 4.41 3.40 -3.71
N LEU A 114 5.51 3.16 -4.44
CA LEU A 114 5.58 3.40 -5.88
C LEU A 114 4.57 2.57 -6.66
N THR A 115 4.40 1.31 -6.28
CA THR A 115 3.43 0.40 -6.89
C THR A 115 1.99 0.86 -6.63
N PHE A 116 1.70 1.36 -5.43
CA PHE A 116 0.41 1.98 -5.11
C PHE A 116 0.13 3.22 -5.97
N LEU A 117 1.12 4.10 -6.12
CA LEU A 117 0.97 5.30 -6.96
C LEU A 117 0.75 4.94 -8.44
N ALA A 118 1.47 3.93 -8.94
CA ALA A 118 1.26 3.42 -10.30
C ALA A 118 -0.16 2.85 -10.46
N TRP A 119 -0.63 2.07 -9.49
CA TRP A 119 -1.99 1.53 -9.49
C TRP A 119 -3.07 2.64 -9.46
N LEU A 120 -2.88 3.72 -8.68
CA LEU A 120 -3.80 4.86 -8.65
C LEU A 120 -3.89 5.55 -10.02
N ARG A 121 -2.76 5.73 -10.71
CA ARG A 121 -2.72 6.32 -12.06
C ARG A 121 -3.48 5.48 -13.07
N GLU A 122 -3.22 4.18 -13.09
CA GLU A 122 -3.92 3.23 -13.97
C GLU A 122 -5.44 3.21 -13.71
N SER A 123 -5.84 3.19 -12.45
CA SER A 123 -7.26 3.20 -12.04
C SER A 123 -7.95 4.52 -12.35
N GLY A 124 -7.24 5.65 -12.27
CA GLY A 124 -7.73 6.98 -12.65
C GLY A 124 -7.87 7.14 -14.17
N ALA A 125 -6.88 6.69 -14.93
CA ALA A 125 -6.89 6.75 -16.39
C ALA A 125 -8.03 5.92 -16.99
N GLY A 126 -8.34 4.74 -16.42
CA GLY A 126 -9.45 3.90 -16.86
C GLY A 126 -10.82 4.58 -16.69
N ARG A 127 -11.00 5.39 -15.64
CA ARG A 127 -12.25 6.15 -15.41
C ARG A 127 -12.44 7.32 -16.38
N VAL A 128 -11.37 7.93 -16.83
CA VAL A 128 -11.43 9.03 -17.81
C VAL A 128 -11.68 8.50 -19.23
N ALA A 129 -11.24 7.28 -19.54
CA ALA A 129 -11.38 6.64 -20.85
C ALA A 129 -12.77 6.03 -21.11
N ASP A 130 -13.59 5.82 -20.07
CA ASP A 130 -14.98 5.35 -20.18
C ASP A 130 -15.96 6.46 -19.75
N PRO A 131 -16.25 7.44 -20.64
CA PRO A 131 -17.35 8.36 -20.44
C PRO A 131 -18.65 7.59 -20.65
N GLY A 132 -19.24 7.10 -19.56
CA GLY A 132 -20.45 6.30 -19.54
C GLY A 132 -21.50 6.69 -20.60
N PRO A 133 -22.56 5.88 -20.81
CA PRO A 133 -23.50 6.08 -21.91
C PRO A 133 -23.98 7.54 -21.94
N ARG A 134 -23.60 8.27 -22.97
CA ARG A 134 -24.15 9.60 -23.21
C ARG A 134 -25.67 9.44 -23.23
N GLU A 135 -26.32 10.04 -22.24
CA GLU A 135 -27.77 10.11 -22.18
C GLU A 135 -28.26 10.60 -23.56
N ALA A 136 -28.87 9.70 -24.32
CA ALA A 136 -29.41 10.06 -25.63
C ALA A 136 -30.38 11.23 -25.45
N PRO A 137 -30.35 12.26 -26.32
CA PRO A 137 -31.26 13.41 -26.19
C PRO A 137 -32.67 12.85 -26.10
N ARG A 138 -33.38 13.14 -25.01
CA ARG A 138 -34.80 12.84 -24.86
C ARG A 138 -35.52 13.50 -26.05
N THR A 139 -35.87 12.71 -27.06
CA THR A 139 -36.77 13.14 -28.14
C THR A 139 -38.09 13.52 -27.47
N LYS A 140 -38.38 14.82 -27.46
CA LYS A 140 -39.70 15.31 -27.07
C LYS A 140 -40.74 14.55 -27.89
N ALA A 141 -41.59 13.79 -27.20
CA ALA A 141 -42.75 13.17 -27.83
C ALA A 141 -43.59 14.23 -28.55
N PRO A 142 -44.05 13.99 -29.79
CA PRO A 142 -44.90 14.90 -30.50
C PRO A 142 -46.20 15.09 -29.72
N PRO A 143 -46.82 16.31 -29.73
CA PRO A 143 -48.06 16.57 -29.02
C PRO A 143 -49.15 15.66 -29.57
N ALA A 144 -49.91 15.01 -28.67
CA ALA A 144 -51.08 14.23 -29.01
C ALA A 144 -52.10 15.12 -29.78
N ARG A 145 -52.45 14.73 -31.00
CA ARG A 145 -53.60 15.33 -31.73
C ARG A 145 -54.87 14.91 -31.00
N LEU A 146 -55.56 15.89 -30.43
CA LEU A 146 -56.90 15.70 -29.90
C LEU A 146 -57.90 15.59 -31.08
N PRO A 147 -58.99 14.83 -30.95
CA PRO A 147 -59.99 14.60 -31.98
C PRO A 147 -60.85 15.85 -32.26
#